data_392aa2d88c54492405fdf4c147c4fbea
#
_entry.id   392aa2d88c54492405fdf4c147c4fbea
#
_cell.length_a   1.000
_cell.length_b   1.000
_cell.length_c   1.000
_cell.angle_alpha   90.00
_cell.angle_beta   90.00
_cell.angle_gamma   90.00
#
_symmetry.space_group_name_H-M   'P 1'
#
loop_
_entity.id
_entity.type
_entity.pdbx_description
1 polymer ?
#
loop_
_entity_poly.entity_id
_entity_poly.type
_entity_poly.pdbx_seq_one_letter_code
_entity_poly.pdbx_strand_id
1 'polypeptide(L)'
;AWLVLTADGRSLLFCQPKDLEREIWDGIRLGPEAAPAALGVDEAFSVEELHQRLPQLLENRTTVWWPFATHTGLEGRIDGWLTSVRARVRYGALAPEAQRDVCTILDEMRLVKDSHELDIMRRAARISAGAHVRAMQRSAAMLRAGQDVREYHLDAELLHEFRQHGSQYPAYGSIVASGPNACVLH
;
A
#
# COMPACT_ATOMS: atom_id res chain seq x y z
N ALA A 1 -5.10 -7.68 4.43
CA ALA A 1 -6.50 -7.26 4.26
C ALA A 1 -6.92 -7.38 2.80
N TRP A 2 -8.25 -7.50 2.57
CA TRP A 2 -8.86 -7.51 1.25
C TRP A 2 -9.99 -6.50 1.22
N LEU A 3 -10.06 -5.69 0.18
CA LEU A 3 -11.19 -4.80 -0.08
C LEU A 3 -11.97 -5.34 -1.28
N VAL A 4 -13.26 -5.50 -1.10
CA VAL A 4 -14.20 -5.91 -2.16
C VAL A 4 -15.17 -4.77 -2.40
N LEU A 5 -15.22 -4.29 -3.63
CA LEU A 5 -16.20 -3.31 -4.09
C LEU A 5 -17.24 -4.03 -4.95
N THR A 6 -18.50 -3.83 -4.65
CA THR A 6 -19.62 -4.46 -5.37
C THR A 6 -20.25 -3.48 -6.35
N ALA A 7 -20.89 -3.98 -7.39
CA ALA A 7 -21.50 -3.15 -8.44
C ALA A 7 -22.65 -2.25 -7.94
N ASP A 8 -23.22 -2.57 -6.79
CA ASP A 8 -24.23 -1.76 -6.09
C ASP A 8 -23.60 -0.67 -5.19
N GLY A 9 -22.27 -0.48 -5.26
CA GLY A 9 -21.54 0.60 -4.58
C GLY A 9 -21.15 0.30 -3.14
N ARG A 10 -21.29 -0.93 -2.66
CA ARG A 10 -20.86 -1.30 -1.30
C ARG A 10 -19.40 -1.65 -1.25
N SER A 11 -18.76 -1.30 -0.15
CA SER A 11 -17.37 -1.59 0.19
C SER A 11 -17.29 -2.56 1.38
N LEU A 12 -16.66 -3.73 1.17
CA LEU A 12 -16.51 -4.76 2.18
C LEU A 12 -15.04 -5.02 2.44
N LEU A 13 -14.62 -4.92 3.71
CA LEU A 13 -13.25 -5.14 4.12
C LEU A 13 -13.12 -6.48 4.85
N PHE A 14 -12.18 -7.30 4.41
CA PHE A 14 -11.74 -8.47 5.16
C PHE A 14 -10.40 -8.17 5.82
N CYS A 15 -10.37 -8.10 7.14
CA CYS A 15 -9.19 -7.74 7.91
C CYS A 15 -8.90 -8.73 9.03
N GLN A 16 -7.72 -8.62 9.62
CA GLN A 16 -7.35 -9.44 10.77
C GLN A 16 -8.27 -9.13 11.95
N PRO A 17 -8.78 -10.14 12.65
CA PRO A 17 -9.55 -9.94 13.86
C PRO A 17 -8.68 -9.31 14.96
N LYS A 18 -9.33 -8.70 15.94
CA LYS A 18 -8.67 -8.19 17.13
C LYS A 18 -8.08 -9.35 17.92
N ASP A 19 -6.82 -9.19 18.37
CA ASP A 19 -6.09 -10.20 19.12
C ASP A 19 -5.14 -9.49 20.11
N LEU A 20 -5.55 -9.40 21.35
CA LEU A 20 -4.84 -8.63 22.38
C LEU A 20 -3.44 -9.18 22.67
N GLU A 21 -3.23 -10.50 22.54
CA GLU A 21 -1.91 -11.09 22.74
C GLU A 21 -0.96 -10.75 21.60
N ARG A 22 -1.46 -10.80 20.36
CA ARG A 22 -0.70 -10.40 19.18
C ARG A 22 -0.42 -8.90 19.13
N GLU A 23 -1.35 -8.08 19.58
CA GLU A 23 -1.19 -6.62 19.59
C GLU A 23 -0.02 -6.14 20.45
N ILE A 24 0.40 -6.91 21.44
CA ILE A 24 1.61 -6.65 22.24
C ILE A 24 2.86 -6.65 21.36
N TRP A 25 2.88 -7.49 20.33
CA TRP A 25 4.03 -7.68 19.44
C TRP A 25 3.92 -6.92 18.10
N ASP A 26 2.73 -6.96 17.50
CA ASP A 26 2.49 -6.50 16.13
C ASP A 26 1.89 -5.08 16.07
N GLY A 27 1.49 -4.51 17.20
CA GLY A 27 0.76 -3.26 17.28
C GLY A 27 -0.78 -3.45 17.17
N ILE A 28 -1.50 -2.36 17.40
CA ILE A 28 -2.97 -2.34 17.50
C ILE A 28 -3.62 -2.73 16.17
N ARG A 29 -4.59 -3.65 16.22
CA ARG A 29 -5.45 -4.02 15.11
C ARG A 29 -6.84 -3.40 15.31
N LEU A 30 -7.41 -2.83 14.26
CA LEU A 30 -8.78 -2.31 14.32
C LEU A 30 -9.81 -3.43 14.57
N GLY A 31 -9.61 -4.57 13.92
CA GLY A 31 -10.61 -5.64 13.87
C GLY A 31 -11.82 -5.28 13.00
N PRO A 32 -12.67 -6.27 12.66
CA PRO A 32 -13.86 -6.04 11.85
C PRO A 32 -14.86 -5.05 12.47
N GLU A 33 -14.96 -5.02 13.81
CA GLU A 33 -15.95 -4.20 14.51
C GLU A 33 -15.64 -2.70 14.41
N ALA A 34 -14.38 -2.31 14.49
CA ALA A 34 -13.98 -0.91 14.45
C ALA A 34 -13.64 -0.40 13.04
N ALA A 35 -13.36 -1.31 12.10
CA ALA A 35 -12.91 -0.95 10.76
C ALA A 35 -13.94 -0.11 9.97
N PRO A 36 -15.26 -0.37 9.99
CA PRO A 36 -16.22 0.44 9.27
C PRO A 36 -16.18 1.91 9.68
N ALA A 37 -16.25 2.19 10.97
CA ALA A 37 -16.22 3.56 11.49
C ALA A 37 -14.87 4.26 11.26
N ALA A 38 -13.76 3.53 11.36
CA ALA A 38 -12.42 4.09 11.24
C ALA A 38 -11.99 4.33 9.78
N LEU A 39 -12.45 3.51 8.84
CA LEU A 39 -11.98 3.50 7.46
C LEU A 39 -13.05 3.92 6.45
N GLY A 40 -14.30 4.11 6.89
CA GLY A 40 -15.40 4.51 6.02
C GLY A 40 -15.85 3.42 5.04
N VAL A 41 -15.65 2.15 5.38
CA VAL A 41 -16.19 1.03 4.62
C VAL A 41 -17.57 0.65 5.15
N ASP A 42 -18.43 0.08 4.30
CA ASP A 42 -19.82 -0.25 4.70
C ASP A 42 -19.87 -1.41 5.69
N GLU A 43 -19.06 -2.44 5.44
CA GLU A 43 -18.99 -3.61 6.31
C GLU A 43 -17.55 -4.12 6.42
N ALA A 44 -17.25 -4.81 7.51
CA ALA A 44 -15.98 -5.52 7.66
C ALA A 44 -16.18 -6.90 8.29
N PHE A 45 -15.33 -7.83 7.90
CA PHE A 45 -15.36 -9.25 8.30
C PHE A 45 -13.96 -9.72 8.67
N SER A 46 -13.87 -10.80 9.44
CA SER A 46 -12.60 -11.49 9.63
C SER A 46 -12.05 -11.98 8.28
N VAL A 47 -10.75 -11.84 8.08
CA VAL A 47 -10.08 -12.40 6.89
C VAL A 47 -10.24 -13.91 6.78
N GLU A 48 -10.51 -14.59 7.88
CA GLU A 48 -10.78 -16.04 7.93
C GLU A 48 -12.10 -16.40 7.23
N GLU A 49 -13.05 -15.48 7.18
CA GLU A 49 -14.32 -15.66 6.49
C GLU A 49 -14.23 -15.45 4.96
N LEU A 50 -13.10 -14.96 4.47
CA LEU A 50 -12.93 -14.59 3.06
C LEU A 50 -13.31 -15.74 2.10
N HIS A 51 -12.79 -16.95 2.36
CA HIS A 51 -13.02 -18.10 1.48
C HIS A 51 -14.48 -18.56 1.46
N GLN A 52 -15.22 -18.33 2.54
CA GLN A 52 -16.63 -18.68 2.63
C GLN A 52 -17.53 -17.62 1.98
N ARG A 53 -17.22 -16.32 2.19
CA ARG A 53 -18.07 -15.21 1.75
C ARG A 53 -17.85 -14.81 0.31
N LEU A 54 -16.61 -14.88 -0.17
CA LEU A 54 -16.29 -14.37 -1.51
C LEU A 54 -17.01 -15.11 -2.65
N PRO A 55 -17.17 -16.46 -2.63
CA PRO A 55 -18.01 -17.13 -3.61
C PRO A 55 -19.45 -16.61 -3.65
N GLN A 56 -20.04 -16.23 -2.50
CA GLN A 56 -21.39 -15.68 -2.44
C GLN A 56 -21.48 -14.28 -3.06
N LEU A 57 -20.45 -13.47 -2.89
CA LEU A 57 -20.34 -12.14 -3.50
C LEU A 57 -20.14 -12.20 -5.02
N LEU A 58 -19.55 -13.28 -5.52
CA LEU A 58 -19.33 -13.52 -6.95
C LEU A 58 -20.54 -14.10 -7.66
N GLU A 59 -21.50 -14.71 -6.94
CA GLU A 59 -22.73 -15.26 -7.52
C GLU A 59 -23.52 -14.22 -8.30
N ASN A 60 -23.97 -14.63 -9.50
CA ASN A 60 -24.86 -13.82 -10.35
C ASN A 60 -24.23 -12.46 -10.77
N ARG A 61 -22.91 -12.35 -10.73
CA ARG A 61 -22.18 -11.22 -11.28
C ARG A 61 -21.71 -11.56 -12.70
N THR A 62 -21.70 -10.57 -13.58
CA THR A 62 -21.26 -10.74 -14.96
C THR A 62 -19.75 -10.73 -15.10
N THR A 63 -19.09 -9.91 -14.29
CA THR A 63 -17.65 -9.67 -14.38
C THR A 63 -17.03 -9.58 -12.97
N VAL A 64 -15.85 -10.15 -12.81
CA VAL A 64 -14.99 -9.91 -11.66
C VAL A 64 -13.75 -9.14 -12.11
N TRP A 65 -13.38 -8.12 -11.33
CA TRP A 65 -12.18 -7.32 -11.51
C TRP A 65 -11.20 -7.63 -10.40
N TRP A 66 -9.95 -7.93 -10.76
CA TRP A 66 -8.89 -8.20 -9.80
C TRP A 66 -7.52 -7.90 -10.42
N PRO A 67 -6.46 -7.61 -9.63
CA PRO A 67 -5.16 -7.23 -10.18
C PRO A 67 -4.41 -8.46 -10.72
N PHE A 68 -4.20 -8.55 -12.03
CA PHE A 68 -3.52 -9.67 -12.68
C PHE A 68 -2.02 -9.63 -12.40
N ALA A 69 -1.43 -10.80 -12.13
CA ALA A 69 0.01 -11.02 -11.98
C ALA A 69 0.71 -10.11 -10.94
N THR A 70 -0.03 -9.52 -10.00
CA THR A 70 0.54 -8.63 -8.98
C THR A 70 0.86 -9.33 -7.67
N HIS A 71 0.18 -10.43 -7.37
CA HIS A 71 0.31 -11.18 -6.12
C HIS A 71 0.39 -12.67 -6.38
N THR A 72 1.49 -13.30 -5.97
CA THR A 72 1.70 -14.74 -6.12
C THR A 72 0.56 -15.55 -5.51
N GLY A 73 -0.04 -16.45 -6.29
CA GLY A 73 -1.10 -17.35 -5.87
C GLY A 73 -2.50 -16.74 -5.82
N LEU A 74 -2.68 -15.47 -6.25
CA LEU A 74 -3.99 -14.84 -6.32
C LEU A 74 -4.87 -15.52 -7.38
N GLU A 75 -4.30 -15.83 -8.54
CA GLU A 75 -4.96 -16.56 -9.64
C GLU A 75 -5.62 -17.83 -9.14
N GLY A 76 -4.88 -18.68 -8.43
CA GLY A 76 -5.39 -19.94 -7.90
C GLY A 76 -6.52 -19.77 -6.87
N ARG A 77 -6.49 -18.68 -6.10
CA ARG A 77 -7.60 -18.34 -5.18
C ARG A 77 -8.86 -17.93 -5.95
N ILE A 78 -8.71 -17.06 -6.96
CA ILE A 78 -9.83 -16.63 -7.81
C ILE A 78 -10.46 -17.84 -8.49
N ASP A 79 -9.66 -18.72 -9.10
CA ASP A 79 -10.14 -19.95 -9.74
C ASP A 79 -10.87 -20.86 -8.75
N GLY A 80 -10.37 -20.99 -7.51
CA GLY A 80 -11.02 -21.77 -6.46
C GLY A 80 -12.40 -21.22 -6.09
N TRP A 81 -12.52 -19.91 -5.95
CA TRP A 81 -13.81 -19.24 -5.65
C TRP A 81 -14.80 -19.36 -6.81
N LEU A 82 -14.35 -19.16 -8.05
CA LEU A 82 -15.20 -19.34 -9.24
C LEU A 82 -15.66 -20.79 -9.39
N THR A 83 -14.79 -21.75 -9.11
CA THR A 83 -15.13 -23.18 -9.09
C THR A 83 -16.20 -23.46 -8.03
N SER A 84 -16.10 -22.87 -6.86
CA SER A 84 -17.12 -22.99 -5.79
C SER A 84 -18.48 -22.43 -6.22
N VAL A 85 -18.50 -21.33 -6.98
CA VAL A 85 -19.76 -20.80 -7.56
C VAL A 85 -20.32 -21.76 -8.60
N ARG A 86 -19.49 -22.24 -9.53
CA ARG A 86 -19.94 -23.20 -10.58
C ARG A 86 -20.49 -24.51 -10.03
N ALA A 87 -19.96 -24.98 -8.91
CA ALA A 87 -20.51 -26.16 -8.23
C ALA A 87 -21.95 -26.02 -7.79
N ARG A 88 -22.43 -24.77 -7.62
CA ARG A 88 -23.81 -24.44 -7.21
C ARG A 88 -24.75 -24.11 -8.36
N VAL A 89 -24.35 -24.33 -9.60
CA VAL A 89 -25.19 -24.01 -10.78
C VAL A 89 -26.55 -24.72 -10.76
N ARG A 90 -26.62 -25.92 -10.22
CA ARG A 90 -27.88 -26.67 -10.06
C ARG A 90 -28.88 -25.99 -9.10
N TYR A 91 -28.39 -25.07 -8.25
CA TYR A 91 -29.18 -24.27 -7.32
C TYR A 91 -29.40 -22.84 -7.84
N GLY A 92 -29.09 -22.57 -9.11
CA GLY A 92 -29.33 -21.28 -9.76
C GLY A 92 -28.19 -20.26 -9.64
N ALA A 93 -27.04 -20.65 -9.07
CA ALA A 93 -25.90 -19.76 -9.00
C ALA A 93 -25.17 -19.68 -10.36
N LEU A 94 -24.93 -18.46 -10.84
CA LEU A 94 -24.16 -18.23 -12.06
C LEU A 94 -22.81 -17.61 -11.68
N ALA A 95 -21.73 -18.17 -12.21
CA ALA A 95 -20.39 -17.61 -12.06
C ALA A 95 -20.19 -16.46 -13.05
N PRO A 96 -19.32 -15.46 -12.72
CA PRO A 96 -18.92 -14.43 -13.66
C PRO A 96 -18.41 -15.00 -14.98
N GLU A 97 -18.87 -14.42 -16.10
CA GLU A 97 -18.50 -14.81 -17.45
C GLU A 97 -17.15 -14.19 -17.86
N ALA A 98 -16.79 -13.05 -17.28
CA ALA A 98 -15.58 -12.31 -17.61
C ALA A 98 -14.71 -12.03 -16.37
N GLN A 99 -13.41 -12.08 -16.59
CA GLN A 99 -12.39 -11.60 -15.66
C GLN A 99 -11.66 -10.42 -16.32
N ARG A 100 -11.43 -9.35 -15.57
CA ARG A 100 -10.76 -8.14 -16.06
C ARG A 100 -9.71 -7.65 -15.06
N ASP A 101 -8.66 -7.05 -15.60
CA ASP A 101 -7.60 -6.46 -14.78
C ASP A 101 -8.05 -5.09 -14.23
N VAL A 102 -8.13 -4.98 -12.92
CA VAL A 102 -8.47 -3.73 -12.22
C VAL A 102 -7.34 -2.71 -12.29
N CYS A 103 -6.09 -3.13 -12.50
CA CYS A 103 -4.94 -2.23 -12.57
C CYS A 103 -5.12 -1.18 -13.67
N THR A 104 -5.70 -1.55 -14.80
CA THR A 104 -5.94 -0.60 -15.90
C THR A 104 -6.80 0.61 -15.49
N ILE A 105 -7.80 0.37 -14.62
CA ILE A 105 -8.64 1.46 -14.09
C ILE A 105 -7.89 2.27 -13.03
N LEU A 106 -7.22 1.57 -12.11
CA LEU A 106 -6.49 2.22 -11.02
C LEU A 106 -5.33 3.07 -11.55
N ASP A 107 -4.64 2.62 -12.57
CA ASP A 107 -3.53 3.34 -13.19
C ASP A 107 -4.02 4.64 -13.84
N GLU A 108 -5.14 4.59 -14.59
CA GLU A 108 -5.76 5.78 -15.17
C GLU A 108 -6.23 6.77 -14.08
N MET A 109 -6.87 6.29 -13.02
CA MET A 109 -7.30 7.15 -11.91
C MET A 109 -6.12 7.85 -11.23
N ARG A 110 -4.93 7.20 -11.19
CA ARG A 110 -3.72 7.75 -10.55
C ARG A 110 -2.93 8.72 -11.41
N LEU A 111 -3.22 8.83 -12.70
CA LEU A 111 -2.52 9.77 -13.59
C LEU A 111 -2.76 11.23 -13.18
N VAL A 112 -4.00 11.58 -12.87
CA VAL A 112 -4.38 12.93 -12.46
C VAL A 112 -4.61 12.95 -10.96
N LYS A 113 -3.76 13.70 -10.23
CA LYS A 113 -3.79 13.79 -8.78
C LYS A 113 -4.86 14.76 -8.33
N ASP A 114 -5.62 14.38 -7.31
CA ASP A 114 -6.56 15.27 -6.65
C ASP A 114 -5.84 16.29 -5.73
N SER A 115 -6.61 17.18 -5.10
CA SER A 115 -6.06 18.23 -4.24
C SER A 115 -5.36 17.67 -3.01
N HIS A 116 -5.87 16.58 -2.43
CA HIS A 116 -5.29 15.94 -1.24
C HIS A 116 -3.95 15.26 -1.59
N GLU A 117 -3.91 14.53 -2.68
CA GLU A 117 -2.68 13.91 -3.19
C GLU A 117 -1.61 14.96 -3.50
N LEU A 118 -2.00 16.07 -4.16
CA LEU A 118 -1.10 17.18 -4.44
C LEU A 118 -0.53 17.82 -3.15
N ASP A 119 -1.32 17.95 -2.10
CA ASP A 119 -0.84 18.51 -0.84
C ASP A 119 0.16 17.58 -0.14
N ILE A 120 -0.08 16.26 -0.17
CA ILE A 120 0.88 15.26 0.32
C ILE A 120 2.17 15.31 -0.49
N MET A 121 2.09 15.34 -1.82
CA MET A 121 3.26 15.43 -2.70
C MET A 121 4.07 16.71 -2.46
N ARG A 122 3.40 17.85 -2.30
CA ARG A 122 4.06 19.12 -1.97
C ARG A 122 4.74 19.09 -0.62
N ARG A 123 4.11 18.44 0.38
CA ARG A 123 4.71 18.25 1.70
C ARG A 123 5.97 17.38 1.59
N ALA A 124 5.91 16.25 0.91
CA ALA A 124 7.05 15.37 0.68
C ALA A 124 8.20 16.11 -0.05
N ALA A 125 7.88 16.89 -1.08
CA ALA A 125 8.85 17.68 -1.81
C ALA A 125 9.54 18.73 -0.93
N ARG A 126 8.80 19.44 -0.05
CA ARG A 126 9.38 20.40 0.90
C ARG A 126 10.32 19.73 1.89
N ILE A 127 9.95 18.57 2.41
CA ILE A 127 10.80 17.79 3.33
C ILE A 127 12.09 17.37 2.63
N SER A 128 11.98 16.85 1.41
CA SER A 128 13.13 16.43 0.62
C SER A 128 14.06 17.61 0.28
N ALA A 129 13.52 18.75 -0.13
CA ALA A 129 14.30 19.96 -0.41
C ALA A 129 15.03 20.46 0.86
N GLY A 130 14.35 20.48 2.01
CA GLY A 130 14.94 20.83 3.30
C GLY A 130 16.11 19.92 3.68
N ALA A 131 15.94 18.61 3.48
CA ALA A 131 16.98 17.63 3.74
C ALA A 131 18.23 17.84 2.88
N HIS A 132 18.06 18.14 1.59
CA HIS A 132 19.18 18.47 0.71
C HIS A 132 19.90 19.75 1.14
N VAL A 133 19.17 20.80 1.50
CA VAL A 133 19.76 22.05 2.03
C VAL A 133 20.56 21.75 3.29
N ARG A 134 20.02 20.97 4.22
CA ARG A 134 20.70 20.57 5.45
C ARG A 134 22.00 19.79 5.15
N ALA A 135 21.94 18.80 4.25
CA ALA A 135 23.11 18.03 3.86
C ALA A 135 24.20 18.90 3.23
N MET A 136 23.85 19.87 2.36
CA MET A 136 24.80 20.84 1.79
C MET A 136 25.44 21.73 2.87
N GLN A 137 24.65 22.26 3.80
CA GLN A 137 25.13 23.09 4.90
C GLN A 137 26.08 22.31 5.82
N ARG A 138 25.70 21.07 6.16
CA ARG A 138 26.50 20.21 7.01
C ARG A 138 27.84 19.84 6.36
N SER A 139 27.79 19.42 5.10
CA SER A 139 28.98 19.14 4.30
C SER A 139 29.95 20.33 4.27
N ALA A 140 29.45 21.52 3.96
CA ALA A 140 30.25 22.74 3.93
C ALA A 140 30.82 23.12 5.32
N ALA A 141 30.09 22.89 6.40
CA ALA A 141 30.56 23.15 7.75
C ALA A 141 31.68 22.19 8.16
N MET A 142 31.55 20.90 7.87
CA MET A 142 32.54 19.88 8.13
C MET A 142 33.85 20.16 7.36
N LEU A 143 33.77 20.48 6.08
CA LEU A 143 34.92 20.82 5.25
C LEU A 143 35.67 22.06 5.77
N ARG A 144 34.97 23.11 6.16
CA ARG A 144 35.55 24.31 6.77
C ARG A 144 36.28 24.02 8.08
N ALA A 145 35.79 23.04 8.83
CA ALA A 145 36.38 22.60 10.09
C ALA A 145 37.56 21.59 9.87
N GLY A 146 37.94 21.29 8.63
CA GLY A 146 38.99 20.33 8.30
C GLY A 146 38.57 18.87 8.62
N GLN A 147 37.30 18.59 8.74
CA GLN A 147 36.76 17.27 9.02
C GLN A 147 36.55 16.49 7.71
N ASP A 148 36.75 15.19 7.79
CA ASP A 148 36.49 14.28 6.68
C ASP A 148 34.95 14.09 6.50
N VAL A 149 34.46 14.33 5.31
CA VAL A 149 33.02 14.15 4.97
C VAL A 149 32.87 12.79 4.32
N ARG A 150 32.07 11.94 4.96
CA ARG A 150 31.72 10.61 4.47
C ARG A 150 30.24 10.53 4.07
N GLU A 151 29.94 9.61 3.16
CA GLU A 151 28.58 9.36 2.67
C GLU A 151 27.58 9.13 3.81
N TYR A 152 27.95 8.32 4.80
CA TYR A 152 27.09 8.03 5.95
C TYR A 152 26.83 9.26 6.85
N HIS A 153 27.70 10.28 6.86
CA HIS A 153 27.41 11.52 7.56
C HIS A 153 26.24 12.26 6.90
N LEU A 154 26.23 12.30 5.57
CA LEU A 154 25.18 12.98 4.82
C LEU A 154 23.87 12.18 4.81
N ASP A 155 23.96 10.86 4.72
CA ASP A 155 22.79 9.97 4.85
C ASP A 155 22.10 10.16 6.20
N ALA A 156 22.88 10.21 7.29
CA ALA A 156 22.34 10.46 8.62
C ALA A 156 21.61 11.81 8.73
N GLU A 157 22.16 12.88 8.11
CA GLU A 157 21.54 14.21 8.10
C GLU A 157 20.24 14.23 7.27
N LEU A 158 20.20 13.54 6.13
CA LEU A 158 19.01 13.40 5.31
C LEU A 158 17.89 12.67 6.06
N LEU A 159 18.22 11.51 6.65
CA LEU A 159 17.26 10.72 7.43
C LEU A 159 16.77 11.46 8.67
N HIS A 160 17.65 12.22 9.35
CA HIS A 160 17.26 13.04 10.47
C HIS A 160 16.18 14.07 10.04
N GLU A 161 16.43 14.79 8.96
CA GLU A 161 15.50 15.81 8.47
C GLU A 161 14.16 15.20 8.04
N PHE A 162 14.18 14.06 7.34
CA PHE A 162 12.96 13.35 6.95
C PHE A 162 12.09 13.04 8.18
N ARG A 163 12.68 12.40 9.19
CA ARG A 163 11.96 11.96 10.39
C ARG A 163 11.50 13.13 11.24
N GLN A 164 12.32 14.18 11.37
CA GLN A 164 11.98 15.38 12.12
C GLN A 164 10.74 16.07 11.59
N HIS A 165 10.48 15.96 10.29
CA HIS A 165 9.32 16.55 9.61
C HIS A 165 8.18 15.56 9.33
N GLY A 166 8.23 14.36 9.93
CA GLY A 166 7.15 13.38 9.92
C GLY A 166 7.16 12.40 8.75
N SER A 167 8.25 12.36 7.97
CA SER A 167 8.48 11.27 7.01
C SER A 167 9.20 10.13 7.73
N GLN A 168 8.48 9.06 8.04
CA GLN A 168 9.00 7.97 8.87
C GLN A 168 10.14 7.19 8.21
N TYR A 169 10.09 7.06 6.87
CA TYR A 169 11.08 6.36 6.05
C TYR A 169 11.07 6.92 4.61
N PRO A 170 12.18 6.81 3.87
CA PRO A 170 12.20 7.15 2.45
C PRO A 170 11.43 6.10 1.63
N ALA A 171 11.00 6.47 0.42
CA ALA A 171 10.27 5.58 -0.49
C ALA A 171 11.10 4.37 -0.96
N TYR A 172 12.42 4.53 -0.99
CA TYR A 172 13.42 3.48 -1.28
C TYR A 172 14.72 3.84 -0.53
N GLY A 173 15.66 2.90 -0.46
CA GLY A 173 16.94 3.12 0.22
C GLY A 173 17.68 4.33 -0.36
N SER A 174 18.21 5.19 0.52
CA SER A 174 18.95 6.38 0.11
C SER A 174 20.22 5.98 -0.65
N ILE A 175 20.50 6.66 -1.75
CA ILE A 175 21.75 6.54 -2.48
C ILE A 175 22.55 7.82 -2.22
N VAL A 176 23.62 7.69 -1.42
CA VAL A 176 24.53 8.80 -1.10
C VAL A 176 25.92 8.40 -1.51
N ALA A 177 26.46 9.05 -2.51
CA ALA A 177 27.74 8.71 -3.10
C ALA A 177 28.66 9.94 -3.19
N SER A 178 29.97 9.74 -2.99
CA SER A 178 30.99 10.78 -3.09
C SER A 178 32.27 10.26 -3.76
N GLY A 179 33.05 11.19 -4.31
CA GLY A 179 34.31 10.86 -5.00
C GLY A 179 34.08 9.83 -6.12
N PRO A 180 34.93 8.78 -6.20
CA PRO A 180 34.82 7.73 -7.23
C PRO A 180 33.45 7.01 -7.20
N ASN A 181 32.83 6.86 -6.02
CA ASN A 181 31.52 6.20 -5.89
C ASN A 181 30.41 6.96 -6.64
N ALA A 182 30.50 8.28 -6.75
CA ALA A 182 29.54 9.09 -7.49
C ALA A 182 29.53 8.81 -9.01
N CYS A 183 30.52 8.07 -9.51
CA CYS A 183 30.58 7.62 -10.90
C CYS A 183 29.92 6.23 -11.12
N VAL A 184 29.44 5.61 -10.05
CA VAL A 184 28.75 4.32 -10.10
C VAL A 184 27.26 4.54 -9.90
N LEU A 185 26.42 3.96 -10.76
CA LEU A 185 24.97 4.18 -10.71
C LEU A 185 24.28 3.46 -9.55
N HIS A 186 24.71 2.22 -9.25
CA HIS A 186 24.17 1.38 -8.19
C HIS A 186 25.25 0.46 -7.60
#